data_438a44ec4f375c3702276d5d8352cb9f
#
_entry.id   438a44ec4f375c3702276d5d8352cb9f
#
_cell.length_a   1.000
_cell.length_b   1.000
_cell.length_c   1.000
_cell.angle_alpha   90.00
_cell.angle_beta   90.00
_cell.angle_gamma   90.00
#
_symmetry.space_group_name_H-M   'P 1'
#
loop_
_entity.id
_entity.type
_entity.pdbx_description
1 polymer ?
#
loop_
_entity_poly.entity_id
_entity_poly.type
_entity_poly.pdbx_seq_one_letter_code
_entity_poly.pdbx_strand_id
1 'polypeptide(L)'
;MLTSGQNVSIGDDFVVSRQRNPNSIPAFGHPLRINCYMAVFCSSGSISCMLNMNEYTLSSGMLMVITPGNIVRITSPDLEQALSNASFTFIAVSVDYLANSNFDFNGFFSEAMTILQNPCISVADSEIHVLTDYVDLIYHLVGTTAKYVRESVSAILSSVFYQFASYVDDYLRVEHPDTRTDSSRSRRMFEDFMKLVKDNHHAERMVGFYADRLCVTPKYLSKVVKEVSGRSAPEWIDGFVIMSAKSMLKYSDMTVKEIANELNFPNQSFFSKFFKSQTGATPNEYREK
;
A
#
# COMPACT_ATOMS: atom_id res chain seq x y z
N MET A 1 23.57 -19.99 -10.20
CA MET A 1 23.82 -19.23 -8.96
C MET A 1 23.53 -17.79 -9.27
N LEU A 2 22.37 -17.26 -8.84
CA LEU A 2 22.06 -15.84 -8.96
C LEU A 2 22.92 -15.09 -7.94
N THR A 3 23.74 -14.16 -8.42
CA THR A 3 24.64 -13.36 -7.60
C THR A 3 23.80 -12.48 -6.65
N SER A 4 24.15 -12.55 -5.36
CA SER A 4 23.55 -11.77 -4.26
C SER A 4 23.56 -10.27 -4.60
N GLY A 5 22.38 -9.68 -4.76
CA GLY A 5 22.20 -8.24 -5.00
C GLY A 5 21.42 -7.88 -6.26
N GLN A 6 20.80 -8.83 -6.96
CA GLN A 6 19.96 -8.52 -8.11
C GLN A 6 18.49 -8.31 -7.69
N ASN A 7 17.88 -7.25 -8.22
CA ASN A 7 16.44 -7.06 -8.13
C ASN A 7 15.77 -8.11 -9.02
N VAL A 8 14.67 -8.68 -8.51
CA VAL A 8 13.81 -9.59 -9.27
C VAL A 8 12.47 -8.89 -9.48
N SER A 9 12.05 -8.81 -10.75
CA SER A 9 10.77 -8.19 -11.12
C SER A 9 10.02 -9.00 -12.15
N ILE A 10 8.71 -8.88 -12.18
CA ILE A 10 7.88 -9.33 -13.30
C ILE A 10 7.14 -8.11 -13.83
N GLY A 11 7.58 -7.61 -14.97
CA GLY A 11 7.09 -6.36 -15.56
C GLY A 11 7.17 -5.20 -14.57
N ASP A 12 6.15 -4.34 -14.60
CA ASP A 12 5.99 -3.21 -13.70
C ASP A 12 5.13 -3.55 -12.46
N ASP A 13 4.72 -4.81 -12.30
CA ASP A 13 3.77 -5.23 -11.29
C ASP A 13 4.39 -5.31 -9.90
N PHE A 14 5.58 -5.90 -9.80
CA PHE A 14 6.28 -6.00 -8.53
C PHE A 14 7.80 -6.09 -8.70
N VAL A 15 8.50 -5.69 -7.64
CA VAL A 15 9.94 -5.81 -7.46
C VAL A 15 10.23 -6.39 -6.08
N VAL A 16 11.09 -7.38 -6.03
CA VAL A 16 11.67 -7.91 -4.80
C VAL A 16 13.18 -7.73 -4.84
N SER A 17 13.75 -7.18 -3.79
CA SER A 17 15.19 -6.95 -3.72
C SER A 17 15.73 -7.26 -2.33
N ARG A 18 16.90 -7.91 -2.32
CA ARG A 18 17.74 -8.08 -1.14
C ARG A 18 18.94 -7.17 -1.25
N GLN A 19 19.04 -6.26 -0.32
CA GLN A 19 20.16 -5.36 -0.24
C GLN A 19 21.26 -5.96 0.61
N ARG A 20 22.34 -6.37 -0.05
CA ARG A 20 23.62 -6.78 0.57
C ARG A 20 24.78 -5.92 0.11
N ASN A 21 24.55 -4.95 -0.80
CA ASN A 21 25.61 -4.11 -1.35
C ASN A 21 25.15 -2.64 -1.39
N PRO A 22 25.87 -1.71 -0.76
CA PRO A 22 25.54 -0.28 -0.72
C PRO A 22 25.41 0.36 -2.12
N ASN A 23 26.15 -0.13 -3.11
CA ASN A 23 26.18 0.42 -4.47
C ASN A 23 24.91 0.17 -5.30
N SER A 24 23.96 -0.61 -4.80
CA SER A 24 22.71 -0.91 -5.51
C SER A 24 21.53 -0.04 -5.08
N ILE A 25 21.74 0.97 -4.19
CA ILE A 25 20.72 1.95 -3.82
C ILE A 25 21.18 3.36 -4.26
N PRO A 26 21.14 3.71 -5.56
CA PRO A 26 21.73 4.97 -6.03
C PRO A 26 20.97 6.22 -5.63
N ALA A 27 19.74 6.12 -5.15
CA ALA A 27 18.84 7.27 -5.09
C ALA A 27 18.38 7.68 -3.68
N PHE A 28 18.61 6.89 -2.63
CA PHE A 28 18.01 7.16 -1.32
C PHE A 28 18.71 8.25 -0.49
N GLY A 29 19.84 8.82 -0.96
CA GLY A 29 20.44 10.01 -0.37
C GLY A 29 19.65 11.30 -0.65
N HIS A 30 18.77 11.27 -1.63
CA HIS A 30 17.84 12.36 -1.95
C HIS A 30 16.39 11.95 -1.65
N PRO A 31 15.48 12.91 -1.36
CA PRO A 31 14.09 12.60 -1.17
C PRO A 31 13.46 11.92 -2.40
N LEU A 32 12.90 10.75 -2.23
CA LEU A 32 12.22 9.99 -3.28
C LEU A 32 10.73 9.90 -2.97
N ARG A 33 9.90 10.25 -3.92
CA ARG A 33 8.46 10.02 -3.84
C ARG A 33 8.15 8.60 -4.29
N ILE A 34 7.57 7.82 -3.42
CA ILE A 34 7.19 6.43 -3.66
C ILE A 34 5.80 6.39 -4.29
N ASN A 35 5.66 5.69 -5.41
CA ASN A 35 4.39 5.54 -6.14
C ASN A 35 3.84 4.11 -6.11
N CYS A 36 4.38 3.26 -5.25
CA CYS A 36 3.97 1.88 -5.05
C CYS A 36 3.77 1.60 -3.56
N TYR A 37 3.24 0.45 -3.23
CA TYR A 37 3.30 -0.08 -1.87
C TYR A 37 4.62 -0.81 -1.69
N MET A 38 5.31 -0.52 -0.61
CA MET A 38 6.61 -1.13 -0.34
C MET A 38 6.67 -1.59 1.13
N ALA A 39 7.06 -2.83 1.34
CA ALA A 39 7.42 -3.36 2.64
C ALA A 39 8.94 -3.55 2.69
N VAL A 40 9.58 -3.01 3.72
CA VAL A 40 11.02 -3.13 3.96
C VAL A 40 11.23 -3.81 5.30
N PHE A 41 11.96 -4.89 5.35
CA PHE A 41 12.32 -5.53 6.60
C PHE A 41 13.83 -5.66 6.74
N CYS A 42 14.29 -5.43 7.97
CA CYS A 42 15.68 -5.45 8.35
C CYS A 42 16.01 -6.77 9.07
N SER A 43 16.95 -7.54 8.53
CA SER A 43 17.41 -8.80 9.13
C SER A 43 18.68 -8.64 9.96
N SER A 44 19.43 -7.56 9.76
CA SER A 44 20.60 -7.22 10.59
C SER A 44 20.98 -5.75 10.42
N GLY A 45 21.59 -5.17 11.45
CA GLY A 45 22.01 -3.78 11.47
C GLY A 45 20.87 -2.79 11.67
N SER A 46 21.07 -1.55 11.24
CA SER A 46 20.03 -0.49 11.31
C SER A 46 20.27 0.60 10.28
N ILE A 47 19.20 1.29 9.89
CA ILE A 47 19.25 2.46 9.03
C ILE A 47 18.25 3.51 9.52
N SER A 48 18.65 4.78 9.55
CA SER A 48 17.76 5.90 9.83
C SER A 48 17.25 6.50 8.53
N CYS A 49 15.96 6.75 8.50
CA CYS A 49 15.29 7.35 7.35
C CYS A 49 14.21 8.35 7.80
N MET A 50 13.94 9.30 6.95
CA MET A 50 12.81 10.20 7.08
C MET A 50 11.71 9.71 6.15
N LEU A 51 10.54 9.46 6.71
CA LEU A 51 9.31 9.18 5.96
C LEU A 51 8.38 10.38 6.10
N ASN A 52 8.18 11.11 5.01
CA ASN A 52 7.58 12.43 4.99
C ASN A 52 8.35 13.40 5.92
N MET A 53 7.77 13.79 7.05
CA MET A 53 8.37 14.72 8.03
C MET A 53 8.82 14.03 9.32
N ASN A 54 8.61 12.72 9.45
CA ASN A 54 8.93 11.94 10.64
C ASN A 54 10.19 11.10 10.42
N GLU A 55 11.06 11.06 11.44
CA GLU A 55 12.26 10.24 11.43
C GLU A 55 11.99 8.87 12.05
N TYR A 56 12.50 7.84 11.40
CA TYR A 56 12.39 6.44 11.83
C TYR A 56 13.76 5.77 11.75
N THR A 57 13.99 4.85 12.67
CA THR A 57 15.14 3.94 12.59
C THR A 57 14.62 2.53 12.38
N LEU A 58 14.94 1.95 11.24
CA LEU A 58 14.64 0.57 10.92
C LEU A 58 15.83 -0.29 11.33
N SER A 59 15.66 -1.11 12.36
CA SER A 59 16.69 -2.01 12.91
C SER A 59 16.28 -3.48 12.74
N SER A 60 17.22 -4.39 13.07
CA SER A 60 16.94 -5.84 13.05
C SER A 60 15.66 -6.18 13.80
N GLY A 61 14.83 -7.05 13.23
CA GLY A 61 13.52 -7.41 13.76
C GLY A 61 12.43 -6.37 13.51
N MET A 62 12.64 -5.41 12.60
CA MET A 62 11.63 -4.39 12.27
C MET A 62 11.20 -4.48 10.82
N LEU A 63 9.93 -4.17 10.62
CA LEU A 63 9.26 -4.04 9.35
C LEU A 63 8.75 -2.61 9.17
N MET A 64 9.02 -2.02 8.01
CA MET A 64 8.47 -0.72 7.62
C MET A 64 7.59 -0.88 6.38
N VAL A 65 6.40 -0.29 6.41
CA VAL A 65 5.50 -0.24 5.25
C VAL A 65 5.39 1.19 4.75
N ILE A 66 5.64 1.37 3.47
CA ILE A 66 5.61 2.65 2.78
C ILE A 66 4.47 2.61 1.76
N THR A 67 3.61 3.61 1.80
CA THR A 67 2.44 3.69 0.91
C THR A 67 2.66 4.69 -0.23
N PRO A 68 1.90 4.59 -1.33
CA PRO A 68 1.99 5.54 -2.44
C PRO A 68 1.78 6.98 -1.97
N GLY A 69 2.61 7.88 -2.48
CA GLY A 69 2.60 9.30 -2.12
C GLY A 69 3.57 9.68 -1.00
N ASN A 70 4.09 8.73 -0.23
CA ASN A 70 5.11 9.00 0.78
C ASN A 70 6.41 9.47 0.14
N ILE A 71 7.13 10.32 0.86
CA ILE A 71 8.48 10.78 0.51
C ILE A 71 9.45 10.14 1.49
N VAL A 72 10.42 9.40 0.97
CA VAL A 72 11.46 8.71 1.75
C VAL A 72 12.81 9.33 1.49
N ARG A 73 13.59 9.53 2.53
CA ARG A 73 15.00 9.92 2.45
C ARG A 73 15.79 9.19 3.55
N ILE A 74 16.90 8.58 3.20
CA ILE A 74 17.82 8.02 4.21
C ILE A 74 18.56 9.17 4.88
N THR A 75 18.63 9.14 6.21
CA THR A 75 19.22 10.18 7.06
C THR A 75 20.44 9.68 7.85
N SER A 76 20.82 8.41 7.69
CA SER A 76 22.01 7.86 8.33
C SER A 76 23.24 8.72 8.00
N PRO A 77 24.03 9.17 9.00
CA PRO A 77 25.14 10.11 8.80
C PRO A 77 26.22 9.58 7.84
N ASP A 78 26.52 8.28 7.92
CA ASP A 78 27.36 7.57 6.99
C ASP A 78 26.54 6.51 6.27
N LEU A 79 26.06 6.87 5.08
CA LEU A 79 25.20 6.01 4.30
C LEU A 79 25.89 4.72 3.86
N GLU A 80 27.15 4.81 3.42
CA GLU A 80 27.91 3.65 2.96
C GLU A 80 28.15 2.66 4.09
N GLN A 81 28.54 3.15 5.28
CA GLN A 81 28.76 2.32 6.45
C GLN A 81 27.44 1.71 6.96
N ALA A 82 26.34 2.48 7.01
CA ALA A 82 25.04 1.98 7.42
C ALA A 82 24.55 0.86 6.50
N LEU A 83 24.67 1.04 5.18
CA LEU A 83 24.29 0.05 4.19
C LEU A 83 25.22 -1.19 4.16
N SER A 84 26.51 -1.01 4.49
CA SER A 84 27.46 -2.12 4.57
C SER A 84 27.20 -3.03 5.77
N ASN A 85 26.73 -2.45 6.88
CA ASN A 85 26.52 -3.13 8.14
C ASN A 85 25.09 -3.65 8.33
N ALA A 86 24.19 -3.38 7.41
CA ALA A 86 22.81 -3.76 7.53
C ALA A 86 22.35 -4.60 6.33
N SER A 87 21.42 -5.50 6.58
CA SER A 87 20.80 -6.35 5.57
C SER A 87 19.30 -6.05 5.52
N PHE A 88 18.86 -5.55 4.37
CA PHE A 88 17.47 -5.22 4.12
C PHE A 88 16.91 -6.06 2.98
N THR A 89 15.64 -6.38 3.10
CA THR A 89 14.86 -6.91 2.00
C THR A 89 13.65 -6.02 1.81
N PHE A 90 13.32 -5.70 0.57
CA PHE A 90 12.09 -5.02 0.27
C PHE A 90 11.27 -5.75 -0.78
N ILE A 91 9.96 -5.65 -0.64
CA ILE A 91 8.95 -6.08 -1.59
C ILE A 91 8.15 -4.85 -1.97
N ALA A 92 8.18 -4.50 -3.25
CA ALA A 92 7.39 -3.39 -3.78
C ALA A 92 6.38 -3.92 -4.78
N VAL A 93 5.14 -3.46 -4.69
CA VAL A 93 4.05 -3.80 -5.60
C VAL A 93 3.37 -2.56 -6.12
N SER A 94 3.04 -2.55 -7.41
CA SER A 94 2.35 -1.41 -8.02
C SER A 94 0.93 -1.26 -7.47
N VAL A 95 0.42 -0.02 -7.52
CA VAL A 95 -0.98 0.27 -7.16
C VAL A 95 -1.94 -0.53 -8.04
N ASP A 96 -1.63 -0.62 -9.34
CA ASP A 96 -2.45 -1.31 -10.32
C ASP A 96 -2.47 -2.82 -10.09
N TYR A 97 -1.33 -3.42 -9.73
CA TYR A 97 -1.27 -4.85 -9.36
C TYR A 97 -2.18 -5.15 -8.17
N LEU A 98 -2.08 -4.36 -7.10
CA LEU A 98 -2.91 -4.55 -5.92
C LEU A 98 -4.40 -4.34 -6.20
N ALA A 99 -4.75 -3.31 -6.98
CA ALA A 99 -6.14 -3.04 -7.34
C ALA A 99 -6.79 -4.20 -8.13
N ASN A 100 -5.99 -4.96 -8.90
CA ASN A 100 -6.45 -6.07 -9.72
C ASN A 100 -6.18 -7.45 -9.10
N SER A 101 -5.55 -7.50 -7.94
CA SER A 101 -5.36 -8.73 -7.19
C SER A 101 -6.68 -9.17 -6.54
N ASN A 102 -6.88 -10.48 -6.38
CA ASN A 102 -7.99 -11.03 -5.62
C ASN A 102 -7.81 -10.86 -4.10
N PHE A 103 -6.92 -9.95 -3.69
CA PHE A 103 -6.66 -9.70 -2.28
C PHE A 103 -7.79 -8.87 -1.67
N ASP A 104 -8.44 -9.40 -0.64
CA ASP A 104 -9.50 -8.67 0.07
C ASP A 104 -8.91 -7.67 1.07
N PHE A 105 -8.62 -6.46 0.59
CA PHE A 105 -8.13 -5.37 1.43
C PHE A 105 -9.09 -4.99 2.57
N ASN A 106 -10.37 -5.32 2.48
CA ASN A 106 -11.33 -4.87 3.50
C ASN A 106 -11.21 -5.67 4.79
N GLY A 107 -10.79 -6.93 4.70
CA GLY A 107 -10.48 -7.74 5.88
C GLY A 107 -9.30 -7.19 6.70
N PHE A 108 -8.42 -6.38 6.08
CA PHE A 108 -7.16 -5.87 6.68
C PHE A 108 -7.16 -4.36 6.86
N PHE A 109 -8.33 -3.77 6.88
CA PHE A 109 -8.44 -2.33 6.89
C PHE A 109 -7.94 -1.72 8.21
N SER A 110 -8.20 -2.38 9.34
CA SER A 110 -7.73 -2.00 10.67
C SER A 110 -6.20 -2.00 10.74
N GLU A 111 -5.59 -3.03 10.18
CA GLU A 111 -4.14 -3.22 10.09
C GLU A 111 -3.51 -2.17 9.18
N ALA A 112 -4.12 -1.92 8.03
CA ALA A 112 -3.65 -0.87 7.11
C ALA A 112 -3.67 0.51 7.76
N MET A 113 -4.67 0.81 8.59
CA MET A 113 -4.73 2.08 9.33
C MET A 113 -3.64 2.21 10.37
N THR A 114 -3.32 1.13 11.06
CA THR A 114 -2.21 1.12 12.02
C THR A 114 -0.89 1.41 11.32
N ILE A 115 -0.66 0.78 10.17
CA ILE A 115 0.53 1.02 9.35
C ILE A 115 0.60 2.47 8.86
N LEU A 116 -0.51 3.11 8.51
CA LEU A 116 -0.50 4.52 8.12
C LEU A 116 -0.13 5.46 9.27
N GLN A 117 -0.46 5.10 10.51
CA GLN A 117 -0.10 5.85 11.70
C GLN A 117 1.31 5.50 12.23
N ASN A 118 1.65 4.22 12.21
CA ASN A 118 2.93 3.66 12.65
C ASN A 118 3.51 2.78 11.54
N PRO A 119 4.21 3.36 10.57
CA PRO A 119 4.71 2.63 9.40
C PRO A 119 5.83 1.64 9.75
N CYS A 120 6.39 1.71 10.97
CA CYS A 120 7.49 0.87 11.43
C CYS A 120 7.04 0.08 12.66
N ILE A 121 7.00 -1.25 12.54
CA ILE A 121 6.57 -2.16 13.60
C ILE A 121 7.65 -3.18 13.93
N SER A 122 7.72 -3.62 15.18
CA SER A 122 8.57 -4.72 15.58
C SER A 122 7.92 -6.05 15.24
N VAL A 123 8.70 -6.98 14.72
CA VAL A 123 8.30 -8.34 14.36
C VAL A 123 9.29 -9.32 14.98
N ALA A 124 8.83 -10.49 15.40
CA ALA A 124 9.72 -11.49 15.95
C ALA A 124 10.75 -11.98 14.90
N ASP A 125 11.93 -12.36 15.33
CA ASP A 125 12.99 -12.84 14.43
C ASP A 125 12.53 -14.05 13.60
N SER A 126 11.74 -14.96 14.20
CA SER A 126 11.13 -16.10 13.50
C SER A 126 10.26 -15.67 12.32
N GLU A 127 9.56 -14.54 12.42
CA GLU A 127 8.67 -14.00 11.38
C GLU A 127 9.47 -13.34 10.26
N ILE A 128 10.59 -12.67 10.60
CA ILE A 128 11.54 -12.18 9.59
C ILE A 128 12.12 -13.34 8.78
N HIS A 129 12.36 -14.49 9.40
CA HIS A 129 12.80 -15.69 8.66
C HIS A 129 11.73 -16.17 7.68
N VAL A 130 10.45 -16.22 8.08
CA VAL A 130 9.36 -16.59 7.19
C VAL A 130 9.25 -15.66 5.98
N LEU A 131 9.36 -14.34 6.19
CA LEU A 131 9.37 -13.37 5.09
C LEU A 131 10.59 -13.57 4.17
N THR A 132 11.73 -13.93 4.74
CA THR A 132 12.95 -14.23 3.99
C THR A 132 12.76 -15.47 3.10
N ASP A 133 12.13 -16.52 3.61
CA ASP A 133 11.83 -17.75 2.86
C ASP A 133 10.89 -17.50 1.68
N TYR A 134 9.86 -16.67 1.86
CA TYR A 134 9.00 -16.23 0.75
C TYR A 134 9.80 -15.53 -0.34
N VAL A 135 10.70 -14.64 0.05
CA VAL A 135 11.56 -13.92 -0.90
C VAL A 135 12.50 -14.87 -1.61
N ASP A 136 13.10 -15.86 -0.93
CA ASP A 136 13.94 -16.88 -1.54
C ASP A 136 13.17 -17.71 -2.57
N LEU A 137 11.94 -18.05 -2.25
CA LEU A 137 11.07 -18.79 -3.16
C LEU A 137 10.75 -17.96 -4.42
N ILE A 138 10.47 -16.66 -4.27
CA ILE A 138 10.26 -15.76 -5.41
C ILE A 138 11.50 -15.69 -6.28
N TYR A 139 12.69 -15.52 -5.71
CA TYR A 139 13.96 -15.51 -6.46
C TYR A 139 14.17 -16.82 -7.23
N HIS A 140 13.87 -17.94 -6.59
CA HIS A 140 13.99 -19.25 -7.25
C HIS A 140 13.03 -19.38 -8.42
N LEU A 141 11.77 -19.02 -8.26
CA LEU A 141 10.75 -19.14 -9.30
C LEU A 141 11.03 -18.25 -10.52
N VAL A 142 11.39 -16.97 -10.29
CA VAL A 142 11.68 -16.05 -11.38
C VAL A 142 12.93 -16.44 -12.17
N GLY A 143 13.86 -17.18 -11.54
CA GLY A 143 15.01 -17.77 -12.20
C GLY A 143 14.68 -18.97 -13.11
N THR A 144 13.43 -19.43 -13.14
CA THR A 144 12.99 -20.58 -13.95
C THR A 144 12.29 -20.13 -15.24
N THR A 145 12.19 -21.02 -16.20
CA THR A 145 11.43 -20.84 -17.46
C THR A 145 10.03 -21.46 -17.38
N ALA A 146 9.51 -21.67 -16.16
CA ALA A 146 8.22 -22.33 -15.97
C ALA A 146 7.05 -21.47 -16.49
N LYS A 147 6.05 -22.14 -17.07
CA LYS A 147 4.91 -21.48 -17.75
C LYS A 147 4.09 -20.58 -16.82
N TYR A 148 3.96 -20.92 -15.54
CA TYR A 148 3.07 -20.28 -14.57
C TYR A 148 3.83 -19.53 -13.47
N VAL A 149 5.01 -18.97 -13.79
CA VAL A 149 5.83 -18.22 -12.83
C VAL A 149 5.07 -17.03 -12.26
N ARG A 150 4.38 -16.27 -13.12
CA ARG A 150 3.64 -15.07 -12.71
C ARG A 150 2.53 -15.41 -11.71
N GLU A 151 1.73 -16.44 -12.00
CA GLU A 151 0.65 -16.91 -11.15
C GLU A 151 1.18 -17.44 -9.81
N SER A 152 2.27 -18.18 -9.85
CA SER A 152 2.92 -18.71 -8.64
C SER A 152 3.44 -17.58 -7.75
N VAL A 153 4.12 -16.59 -8.33
CA VAL A 153 4.60 -15.44 -7.57
C VAL A 153 3.44 -14.59 -7.04
N SER A 154 2.36 -14.44 -7.81
CA SER A 154 1.16 -13.75 -7.35
C SER A 154 0.53 -14.44 -6.12
N ALA A 155 0.48 -15.76 -6.10
CA ALA A 155 0.00 -16.53 -4.95
C ALA A 155 0.90 -16.35 -3.72
N ILE A 156 2.21 -16.34 -3.89
CA ILE A 156 3.18 -16.08 -2.82
C ILE A 156 3.00 -14.66 -2.28
N LEU A 157 2.88 -13.66 -3.13
CA LEU A 157 2.64 -12.28 -2.70
C LEU A 157 1.34 -12.15 -1.90
N SER A 158 0.28 -12.86 -2.31
CA SER A 158 -0.96 -12.92 -1.52
C SER A 158 -0.71 -13.51 -0.13
N SER A 159 0.07 -14.58 -0.02
CA SER A 159 0.46 -15.17 1.28
C SER A 159 1.28 -14.18 2.12
N VAL A 160 2.21 -13.46 1.52
CA VAL A 160 3.00 -12.41 2.20
C VAL A 160 2.09 -11.31 2.76
N PHE A 161 1.06 -10.89 2.00
CA PHE A 161 0.10 -9.90 2.49
C PHE A 161 -0.69 -10.39 3.71
N TYR A 162 -1.20 -11.63 3.68
CA TYR A 162 -1.89 -12.21 4.84
C TYR A 162 -0.97 -12.31 6.05
N GLN A 163 0.29 -12.65 5.83
CA GLN A 163 1.28 -12.71 6.90
C GLN A 163 1.55 -11.32 7.50
N PHE A 164 1.69 -10.28 6.66
CA PHE A 164 1.81 -8.90 7.14
C PHE A 164 0.61 -8.46 7.98
N ALA A 165 -0.59 -8.78 7.53
CA ALA A 165 -1.80 -8.46 8.29
C ALA A 165 -1.80 -9.12 9.66
N SER A 166 -1.37 -10.39 9.76
CA SER A 166 -1.23 -11.09 11.04
C SER A 166 -0.21 -10.40 11.97
N TYR A 167 0.94 -9.98 11.44
CA TYR A 167 1.97 -9.28 12.24
C TYR A 167 1.47 -7.94 12.77
N VAL A 168 0.70 -7.20 11.97
CA VAL A 168 0.11 -5.94 12.40
C VAL A 168 -0.98 -6.18 13.46
N ASP A 169 -1.81 -7.21 13.31
CA ASP A 169 -2.82 -7.56 14.32
C ASP A 169 -2.16 -7.97 15.65
N ASP A 170 -1.08 -8.75 15.61
CA ASP A 170 -0.32 -9.13 16.79
C ASP A 170 0.35 -7.93 17.45
N TYR A 171 0.96 -7.03 16.66
CA TYR A 171 1.50 -5.77 17.15
C TYR A 171 0.44 -4.94 17.88
N LEU A 172 -0.75 -4.80 17.29
CA LEU A 172 -1.88 -4.10 17.90
C LEU A 172 -2.34 -4.71 19.22
N ARG A 173 -2.30 -6.03 19.33
CA ARG A 173 -2.69 -6.74 20.55
C ARG A 173 -1.72 -6.50 21.71
N VAL A 174 -0.42 -6.39 21.40
CA VAL A 174 0.65 -6.27 22.40
C VAL A 174 0.85 -4.82 22.84
N GLU A 175 0.98 -3.90 21.89
CA GLU A 175 1.37 -2.51 22.15
C GLU A 175 0.18 -1.60 22.55
N HIS A 176 -1.04 -1.96 22.17
CA HIS A 176 -2.23 -1.14 22.36
C HIS A 176 -3.44 -1.91 22.95
N PRO A 177 -3.29 -2.59 24.11
CA PRO A 177 -4.39 -3.35 24.72
C PRO A 177 -5.57 -2.45 25.13
N ASP A 178 -5.34 -1.18 25.48
CA ASP A 178 -6.34 -0.24 25.99
C ASP A 178 -7.06 0.60 24.92
N THR A 179 -6.67 0.51 23.65
CA THR A 179 -7.35 1.24 22.56
C THR A 179 -8.74 0.68 22.21
N ARG A 180 -9.24 -0.27 23.01
CA ARG A 180 -10.47 -1.03 22.70
C ARG A 180 -11.78 -0.36 23.11
N THR A 181 -11.79 0.72 23.89
CA THR A 181 -13.07 1.25 24.41
C THR A 181 -13.60 2.46 23.63
N ASP A 182 -12.85 3.54 23.46
CA ASP A 182 -13.35 4.71 22.70
C ASP A 182 -12.80 4.76 21.26
N SER A 183 -11.55 4.34 21.05
CA SER A 183 -11.00 4.17 19.71
C SER A 183 -11.67 3.01 18.96
N SER A 184 -12.19 1.99 19.64
CA SER A 184 -12.90 0.87 19.02
C SER A 184 -14.19 1.31 18.31
N ARG A 185 -14.94 2.29 18.84
CA ARG A 185 -16.16 2.80 18.22
C ARG A 185 -15.85 3.64 16.98
N SER A 186 -14.86 4.51 17.06
CA SER A 186 -14.41 5.32 15.93
C SER A 186 -13.82 4.45 14.83
N ARG A 187 -13.04 3.44 15.21
CA ARG A 187 -12.47 2.46 14.28
C ARG A 187 -13.54 1.63 13.58
N ARG A 188 -14.49 1.05 14.31
CA ARG A 188 -15.62 0.31 13.73
C ARG A 188 -16.44 1.18 12.78
N MET A 189 -16.75 2.41 13.17
CA MET A 189 -17.46 3.35 12.31
C MET A 189 -16.70 3.61 11.02
N PHE A 190 -15.37 3.72 11.09
CA PHE A 190 -14.54 3.91 9.93
C PHE A 190 -14.50 2.63 9.05
N GLU A 191 -14.41 1.44 9.63
CA GLU A 191 -14.51 0.15 8.93
C GLU A 191 -15.85 0.01 8.20
N ASP A 192 -16.94 0.34 8.88
CA ASP A 192 -18.28 0.33 8.30
C ASP A 192 -18.43 1.38 7.18
N PHE A 193 -17.86 2.57 7.35
CA PHE A 193 -17.78 3.59 6.29
C PHE A 193 -17.05 3.05 5.07
N MET A 194 -15.92 2.38 5.24
CA MET A 194 -15.13 1.85 4.13
C MET A 194 -15.84 0.71 3.39
N LYS A 195 -16.56 -0.17 4.11
CA LYS A 195 -17.42 -1.18 3.48
C LYS A 195 -18.49 -0.51 2.61
N LEU A 196 -19.15 0.52 3.15
CA LEU A 196 -20.14 1.28 2.40
C LEU A 196 -19.54 1.98 1.18
N VAL A 197 -18.33 2.55 1.30
CA VAL A 197 -17.64 3.18 0.17
C VAL A 197 -17.32 2.15 -0.91
N LYS A 198 -16.79 0.99 -0.53
CA LYS A 198 -16.53 -0.10 -1.47
C LYS A 198 -17.78 -0.46 -2.28
N ASP A 199 -18.89 -0.65 -1.58
CA ASP A 199 -20.13 -1.15 -2.19
C ASP A 199 -20.90 -0.10 -2.99
N ASN A 200 -20.66 1.21 -2.71
CA ASN A 200 -21.51 2.28 -3.25
C ASN A 200 -20.75 3.38 -4.01
N HIS A 201 -19.42 3.39 -4.04
CA HIS A 201 -18.64 4.49 -4.66
C HIS A 201 -18.91 4.69 -6.16
N HIS A 202 -19.42 3.67 -6.86
CA HIS A 202 -19.83 3.77 -8.26
C HIS A 202 -21.02 4.74 -8.41
N ALA A 203 -21.97 4.68 -7.49
CA ALA A 203 -23.22 5.45 -7.54
C ALA A 203 -23.18 6.70 -6.67
N GLU A 204 -22.52 6.66 -5.51
CA GLU A 204 -22.64 7.63 -4.44
C GLU A 204 -21.29 8.25 -4.07
N ARG A 205 -21.23 9.59 -4.06
CA ARG A 205 -20.01 10.35 -3.74
C ARG A 205 -20.15 11.29 -2.57
N MET A 206 -21.38 11.56 -2.16
CA MET A 206 -21.63 12.51 -1.09
C MET A 206 -21.47 11.86 0.27
N VAL A 207 -20.67 12.46 1.14
CA VAL A 207 -20.46 11.97 2.52
C VAL A 207 -21.76 11.80 3.27
N GLY A 208 -22.79 12.62 2.93
CA GLY A 208 -24.13 12.55 3.51
C GLY A 208 -24.78 11.17 3.37
N PHE A 209 -24.67 10.55 2.20
CA PHE A 209 -25.20 9.20 1.95
C PHE A 209 -24.62 8.17 2.94
N TYR A 210 -23.31 8.19 3.14
CA TYR A 210 -22.61 7.28 4.03
C TYR A 210 -22.95 7.56 5.50
N ALA A 211 -23.03 8.83 5.85
CA ALA A 211 -23.39 9.26 7.21
C ALA A 211 -24.82 8.81 7.57
N ASP A 212 -25.77 8.96 6.67
CA ASP A 212 -27.15 8.51 6.85
C ASP A 212 -27.23 6.99 7.06
N ARG A 213 -26.47 6.21 6.27
CA ARG A 213 -26.39 4.75 6.41
C ARG A 213 -25.78 4.31 7.74
N LEU A 214 -24.88 5.10 8.30
CA LEU A 214 -24.24 4.88 9.61
C LEU A 214 -25.00 5.51 10.78
N CYS A 215 -26.16 6.13 10.52
CA CYS A 215 -27.00 6.81 11.50
C CYS A 215 -26.25 7.91 12.29
N VAL A 216 -25.40 8.67 11.58
CA VAL A 216 -24.60 9.77 12.15
C VAL A 216 -24.69 11.02 11.28
N THR A 217 -24.24 12.17 11.81
CA THR A 217 -24.14 13.39 10.99
C THR A 217 -22.93 13.35 10.06
N PRO A 218 -22.99 13.97 8.85
CA PRO A 218 -21.85 14.06 7.95
C PRO A 218 -20.60 14.71 8.60
N LYS A 219 -20.82 15.68 9.46
CA LYS A 219 -19.75 16.37 10.21
C LYS A 219 -19.04 15.40 11.19
N TYR A 220 -19.83 14.59 11.89
CA TYR A 220 -19.28 13.61 12.83
C TYR A 220 -18.53 12.49 12.08
N LEU A 221 -19.12 11.95 11.01
CA LEU A 221 -18.44 10.97 10.16
C LEU A 221 -17.11 11.51 9.62
N SER A 222 -17.12 12.72 9.04
CA SER A 222 -15.90 13.35 8.49
C SER A 222 -14.82 13.55 9.57
N LYS A 223 -15.23 13.91 10.80
CA LYS A 223 -14.32 14.03 11.93
C LYS A 223 -13.70 12.67 12.27
N VAL A 224 -14.51 11.63 12.48
CA VAL A 224 -14.05 10.28 12.81
C VAL A 224 -13.13 9.73 11.73
N VAL A 225 -13.52 9.83 10.46
CA VAL A 225 -12.71 9.37 9.33
C VAL A 225 -11.33 10.04 9.33
N LYS A 226 -11.29 11.37 9.53
CA LYS A 226 -10.03 12.11 9.54
C LYS A 226 -9.17 11.79 10.77
N GLU A 227 -9.77 11.63 11.94
CA GLU A 227 -9.06 11.28 13.18
C GLU A 227 -8.45 9.87 13.11
N VAL A 228 -9.20 8.91 12.55
CA VAL A 228 -8.75 7.51 12.43
C VAL A 228 -7.74 7.33 11.31
N SER A 229 -7.95 7.98 10.14
CA SER A 229 -7.18 7.70 8.93
C SER A 229 -6.20 8.79 8.50
N GLY A 230 -6.24 9.95 9.12
CA GLY A 230 -5.48 11.12 8.69
C GLY A 230 -5.98 11.75 7.38
N ARG A 231 -6.90 11.10 6.64
CA ARG A 231 -7.47 11.55 5.37
C ARG A 231 -8.94 11.91 5.53
N SER A 232 -9.42 12.82 4.70
CA SER A 232 -10.84 13.18 4.72
C SER A 232 -11.72 12.08 4.07
N ALA A 233 -13.00 12.04 4.45
CA ALA A 233 -13.96 11.11 3.86
C ALA A 233 -14.11 11.27 2.33
N PRO A 234 -14.15 12.49 1.75
CA PRO A 234 -14.12 12.66 0.30
C PRO A 234 -12.88 12.07 -0.37
N GLU A 235 -11.68 12.24 0.21
CA GLU A 235 -10.44 11.68 -0.36
C GLU A 235 -10.48 10.15 -0.40
N TRP A 236 -11.15 9.50 0.54
CA TRP A 236 -11.36 8.06 0.52
C TRP A 236 -12.33 7.65 -0.59
N ILE A 237 -13.47 8.31 -0.70
CA ILE A 237 -14.48 8.05 -1.74
C ILE A 237 -13.86 8.26 -3.13
N ASP A 238 -13.18 9.38 -3.35
CA ASP A 238 -12.51 9.70 -4.61
C ASP A 238 -11.44 8.67 -4.97
N GLY A 239 -10.70 8.18 -3.97
CA GLY A 239 -9.70 7.13 -4.15
C GLY A 239 -10.29 5.84 -4.73
N PHE A 240 -11.44 5.39 -4.21
CA PHE A 240 -12.15 4.22 -4.74
C PHE A 240 -12.68 4.43 -6.15
N VAL A 241 -13.25 5.61 -6.42
CA VAL A 241 -13.71 5.97 -7.77
C VAL A 241 -12.57 5.96 -8.78
N ILE A 242 -11.40 6.52 -8.42
CA ILE A 242 -10.22 6.53 -9.28
C ILE A 242 -9.68 5.11 -9.51
N MET A 243 -9.66 4.27 -8.47
CA MET A 243 -9.22 2.89 -8.59
C MET A 243 -10.10 2.11 -9.58
N SER A 244 -11.42 2.22 -9.45
CA SER A 244 -12.37 1.60 -10.38
C SER A 244 -12.24 2.17 -11.80
N ALA A 245 -12.06 3.49 -11.94
CA ALA A 245 -11.84 4.12 -13.24
C ALA A 245 -10.57 3.61 -13.94
N LYS A 246 -9.47 3.48 -13.22
CA LYS A 246 -8.22 2.93 -13.75
C LYS A 246 -8.38 1.49 -14.20
N SER A 247 -9.04 0.65 -13.38
CA SER A 247 -9.33 -0.74 -13.72
C SER A 247 -10.17 -0.85 -15.00
N MET A 248 -11.26 -0.07 -15.12
CA MET A 248 -12.10 -0.07 -16.31
C MET A 248 -11.35 0.42 -17.56
N LEU A 249 -10.51 1.46 -17.41
CA LEU A 249 -9.70 1.98 -18.53
C LEU A 249 -8.70 0.97 -19.05
N LYS A 250 -8.12 0.14 -18.21
CA LYS A 250 -7.03 -0.77 -18.56
C LYS A 250 -7.50 -2.18 -18.93
N TYR A 251 -8.61 -2.64 -18.35
CA TYR A 251 -9.02 -4.05 -18.43
C TYR A 251 -10.42 -4.25 -19.02
N SER A 252 -11.03 -3.19 -19.59
CA SER A 252 -12.30 -3.31 -20.33
C SER A 252 -12.24 -2.54 -21.65
N ASP A 253 -13.10 -2.93 -22.58
CA ASP A 253 -13.30 -2.24 -23.86
C ASP A 253 -14.26 -1.04 -23.77
N MET A 254 -14.66 -0.66 -22.53
CA MET A 254 -15.57 0.46 -22.31
C MET A 254 -14.97 1.77 -22.82
N THR A 255 -15.75 2.54 -23.52
CA THR A 255 -15.39 3.91 -23.88
C THR A 255 -15.31 4.81 -22.64
N VAL A 256 -14.57 5.91 -22.73
CA VAL A 256 -14.49 6.90 -21.63
C VAL A 256 -15.88 7.44 -21.24
N LYS A 257 -16.81 7.49 -22.19
CA LYS A 257 -18.20 7.90 -21.93
C LYS A 257 -18.96 6.84 -21.12
N GLU A 258 -18.79 5.58 -21.46
CA GLU A 258 -19.43 4.47 -20.72
C GLU A 258 -18.87 4.37 -19.29
N ILE A 259 -17.55 4.51 -19.11
CA ILE A 259 -16.94 4.57 -17.78
C ILE A 259 -17.49 5.75 -16.96
N ALA A 260 -17.63 6.92 -17.58
CA ALA A 260 -18.22 8.07 -16.92
C ALA A 260 -19.66 7.80 -16.45
N ASN A 261 -20.45 7.10 -17.25
CA ASN A 261 -21.82 6.70 -16.91
C ASN A 261 -21.83 5.63 -15.80
N GLU A 262 -20.99 4.61 -15.90
CA GLU A 262 -20.86 3.52 -14.91
C GLU A 262 -20.47 4.06 -13.53
N LEU A 263 -19.59 5.06 -13.52
CA LEU A 263 -19.17 5.75 -12.30
C LEU A 263 -20.09 6.92 -11.93
N ASN A 264 -21.29 7.00 -12.50
CA ASN A 264 -22.32 8.00 -12.20
C ASN A 264 -21.84 9.47 -12.28
N PHE A 265 -21.00 9.79 -13.29
CA PHE A 265 -20.64 11.18 -13.58
C PHE A 265 -21.72 11.83 -14.46
N PRO A 266 -22.01 13.14 -14.29
CA PRO A 266 -23.00 13.85 -15.11
C PRO A 266 -22.71 13.76 -16.62
N ASN A 267 -21.43 13.70 -16.99
CA ASN A 267 -20.97 13.48 -18.36
C ASN A 267 -19.48 13.19 -18.41
N GLN A 268 -18.99 12.79 -19.59
CA GLN A 268 -17.58 12.47 -19.84
C GLN A 268 -16.62 13.62 -19.50
N SER A 269 -17.02 14.88 -19.69
CA SER A 269 -16.14 16.04 -19.43
C SER A 269 -15.86 16.22 -17.94
N PHE A 270 -16.88 16.01 -17.09
CA PHE A 270 -16.70 16.04 -15.64
C PHE A 270 -15.81 14.88 -15.17
N PHE A 271 -16.05 13.67 -15.67
CA PHE A 271 -15.19 12.53 -15.39
C PHE A 271 -13.73 12.79 -15.80
N SER A 272 -13.50 13.29 -17.03
CA SER A 272 -12.14 13.53 -17.52
C SER A 272 -11.40 14.59 -16.70
N LYS A 273 -12.07 15.65 -16.27
CA LYS A 273 -11.50 16.66 -15.38
C LYS A 273 -11.14 16.07 -14.00
N PHE A 274 -12.08 15.33 -13.43
CA PHE A 274 -11.88 14.66 -12.15
C PHE A 274 -10.69 13.68 -12.24
N PHE A 275 -10.68 12.79 -13.23
CA PHE A 275 -9.63 11.82 -13.43
C PHE A 275 -8.25 12.47 -13.58
N LYS A 276 -8.17 13.53 -14.43
CA LYS A 276 -6.94 14.28 -14.62
C LYS A 276 -6.47 14.98 -13.35
N SER A 277 -7.37 15.56 -12.56
CA SER A 277 -7.01 16.22 -11.29
C SER A 277 -6.42 15.24 -10.27
N GLN A 278 -6.89 13.99 -10.27
CA GLN A 278 -6.48 12.96 -9.32
C GLN A 278 -5.23 12.18 -9.79
N THR A 279 -5.03 12.02 -11.11
CA THR A 279 -3.98 11.15 -11.66
C THR A 279 -2.88 11.90 -12.41
N GLY A 280 -3.11 13.17 -12.74
CA GLY A 280 -2.21 13.97 -13.58
C GLY A 280 -2.33 13.72 -15.09
N ALA A 281 -3.05 12.68 -15.53
CA ALA A 281 -3.24 12.32 -16.94
C ALA A 281 -4.73 12.27 -17.30
N THR A 282 -5.07 12.49 -18.56
CA THR A 282 -6.43 12.26 -19.06
C THR A 282 -6.74 10.77 -19.14
N PRO A 283 -8.03 10.35 -19.12
CA PRO A 283 -8.42 8.95 -19.29
C PRO A 283 -7.82 8.29 -20.53
N ASN A 284 -7.77 8.99 -21.66
CA ASN A 284 -7.21 8.46 -22.92
C ASN A 284 -5.69 8.28 -22.80
N GLU A 285 -4.96 9.29 -22.29
CA GLU A 285 -3.52 9.18 -22.05
C GLU A 285 -3.17 8.04 -21.08
N TYR A 286 -4.07 7.76 -20.13
CA TYR A 286 -3.87 6.67 -19.17
C TYR A 286 -4.09 5.30 -19.81
N ARG A 287 -5.06 5.18 -20.73
CA ARG A 287 -5.36 3.94 -21.47
C ARG A 287 -4.24 3.53 -22.42
N GLU A 288 -3.58 4.51 -23.04
CA GLU A 288 -2.51 4.29 -24.03
C GLU A 288 -1.15 3.92 -23.40
N LYS A 289 -1.01 4.09 -22.08
CA LYS A 289 0.17 3.66 -21.31
C LYS A 289 0.07 2.20 -20.91
#